data_4f949436f9567fa91afb3444431e9ba8
#
_entry.id   4f949436f9567fa91afb3444431e9ba8
#
_cell.length_a   1.000
_cell.length_b   1.000
_cell.length_c   1.000
_cell.angle_alpha   90.00
_cell.angle_beta   90.00
_cell.angle_gamma   90.00
#
_symmetry.space_group_name_H-M   'P 1'
#
loop_
_entity.id
_entity.type
_entity.pdbx_description
1 polymer ?
#
loop_
_entity_poly.entity_id
_entity_poly.type
_entity_poly.pdbx_seq_one_letter_code
_entity_poly.pdbx_strand_id
1 'polypeptide(L)'
;MVFGFLATAAAAEAEPLAGVWVTGPDRKGQIGHVAFAPCGGQICGTVLRAYDQKGRPVVTPNVGKRVIWDVTESAAGQYAGRMYVSQLGKTVDGVFLVQGARLKIRGCLGPVCQSQTWSRIN
;
A
#
# COMPACT_ATOMS: atom_id res chain seq x y z
N MET A 1 3.24 27.20 41.24
CA MET A 1 3.25 27.44 39.93
C MET A 1 3.21 26.27 39.09
N VAL A 2 2.24 26.24 38.25
CA VAL A 2 2.03 25.05 37.58
C VAL A 2 2.51 25.15 36.20
N PHE A 3 3.11 24.25 35.74
CA PHE A 3 3.41 24.14 34.41
C PHE A 3 2.51 23.27 33.77
N GLY A 4 1.65 23.84 33.11
CA GLY A 4 0.97 23.10 32.14
C GLY A 4 1.94 22.36 31.31
N PHE A 5 2.26 21.20 31.72
CA PHE A 5 2.88 20.34 30.90
C PHE A 5 1.93 19.97 29.86
N LEU A 6 2.00 20.62 28.82
CA LEU A 6 1.40 20.15 27.64
C LEU A 6 2.21 19.01 27.18
N ALA A 7 1.95 17.93 27.77
CA ALA A 7 2.16 16.74 27.07
C ALA A 7 1.27 16.84 25.84
N THR A 8 1.78 17.38 24.83
CA THR A 8 1.35 17.00 23.54
C THR A 8 1.60 15.52 23.50
N ALA A 9 0.60 14.79 23.83
CA ALA A 9 0.52 13.47 23.29
C ALA A 9 0.82 13.69 21.83
N ALA A 10 2.00 13.35 21.43
CA ALA A 10 2.27 13.18 20.05
C ALA A 10 1.16 12.28 19.58
N ALA A 11 0.20 12.83 18.93
CA ALA A 11 -0.81 12.07 18.28
C ALA A 11 -0.02 11.02 17.55
N ALA A 12 -0.24 9.77 17.88
CA ALA A 12 0.36 8.68 17.15
C ALA A 12 0.15 9.04 15.71
N GLU A 13 1.19 9.51 15.07
CA GLU A 13 1.09 9.90 13.69
C GLU A 13 0.62 8.68 12.96
N ALA A 14 -0.51 8.80 12.30
CA ALA A 14 -1.00 7.75 11.47
C ALA A 14 0.15 7.35 10.56
N GLU A 15 0.44 6.04 10.50
CA GLU A 15 1.44 5.54 9.59
C GLU A 15 1.23 6.18 8.23
N PRO A 16 2.24 6.81 7.64
CA PRO A 16 2.07 7.46 6.33
C PRO A 16 1.53 6.53 5.26
N LEU A 17 1.82 5.23 5.36
CA LEU A 17 1.32 4.24 4.41
C LEU A 17 -0.15 3.90 4.61
N ALA A 18 -0.68 4.07 5.82
CA ALA A 18 -2.07 3.72 6.11
C ALA A 18 -3.03 4.56 5.27
N GLY A 19 -4.12 3.95 4.83
CA GLY A 19 -5.11 4.62 4.02
C GLY A 19 -5.40 3.86 2.75
N VAL A 20 -6.08 4.51 1.81
CA VAL A 20 -6.50 3.89 0.55
C VAL A 20 -5.76 4.53 -0.61
N TRP A 21 -5.23 3.69 -1.46
CA TRP A 21 -4.43 4.09 -2.62
C TRP A 21 -5.00 3.50 -3.89
N VAL A 22 -4.91 4.24 -4.99
CA VAL A 22 -5.28 3.77 -6.32
C VAL A 22 -4.04 3.22 -6.99
N THR A 23 -4.13 2.00 -7.50
CA THR A 23 -3.01 1.38 -8.21
C THR A 23 -2.84 2.00 -9.59
N GLY A 24 -1.69 1.81 -10.19
CA GLY A 24 -1.53 2.05 -11.61
C GLY A 24 -2.33 1.03 -12.42
N PRO A 25 -2.62 1.32 -13.68
CA PRO A 25 -3.38 0.38 -14.51
C PRO A 25 -2.55 -0.89 -14.80
N ASP A 26 -3.24 -2.02 -14.81
CA ASP A 26 -2.64 -3.27 -15.24
C ASP A 26 -2.68 -3.39 -16.77
N ARG A 27 -2.34 -4.57 -17.30
CA ARG A 27 -2.32 -4.79 -18.76
C ARG A 27 -3.69 -4.65 -19.41
N LYS A 28 -4.76 -4.83 -18.63
CA LYS A 28 -6.15 -4.69 -19.11
C LYS A 28 -6.66 -3.28 -18.88
N GLY A 29 -5.83 -2.38 -18.38
CA GLY A 29 -6.25 -1.04 -18.02
C GLY A 29 -7.09 -0.97 -16.75
N GLN A 30 -7.12 -2.03 -15.96
CA GLN A 30 -7.87 -2.08 -14.71
C GLN A 30 -7.05 -1.47 -13.59
N ILE A 31 -7.72 -0.75 -12.70
CA ILE A 31 -7.12 -0.19 -11.49
C ILE A 31 -7.79 -0.79 -10.26
N GLY A 32 -7.11 -0.75 -9.13
CA GLY A 32 -7.64 -1.21 -7.86
C GLY A 32 -7.51 -0.16 -6.79
N HIS A 33 -8.37 -0.24 -5.80
CA HIS A 33 -8.22 0.50 -4.56
C HIS A 33 -7.70 -0.45 -3.51
N VAL A 34 -6.55 -0.11 -2.93
CA VAL A 34 -5.87 -0.94 -1.93
C VAL A 34 -5.83 -0.19 -0.60
N ALA A 35 -6.34 -0.82 0.43
CA ALA A 35 -6.31 -0.26 1.78
C ALA A 35 -5.13 -0.86 2.54
N PHE A 36 -4.27 0.00 3.07
CA PHE A 36 -3.23 -0.40 3.99
C PHE A 36 -3.69 -0.08 5.41
N ALA A 37 -3.58 -1.05 6.29
CA ALA A 37 -4.01 -0.92 7.68
C ALA A 37 -3.15 -1.80 8.58
N PRO A 38 -3.11 -1.47 9.88
CA PRO A 38 -2.40 -2.30 10.84
C PRO A 38 -2.91 -3.73 10.84
N CYS A 39 -1.99 -4.68 11.02
CA CYS A 39 -2.26 -6.10 10.87
C CYS A 39 -1.27 -6.84 11.77
N GLY A 40 -1.62 -7.01 13.05
CA GLY A 40 -0.78 -7.76 13.99
C GLY A 40 0.60 -7.18 14.22
N GLY A 41 0.72 -5.89 14.43
CA GLY A 41 2.01 -5.22 14.64
C GLY A 41 2.74 -4.87 13.37
N GLN A 42 2.23 -5.27 12.23
CA GLN A 42 2.74 -4.94 10.91
C GLN A 42 1.63 -4.27 10.10
N ILE A 43 1.85 -4.04 8.83
CA ILE A 43 0.85 -3.44 7.95
C ILE A 43 0.52 -4.44 6.85
N CYS A 44 -0.75 -4.51 6.50
CA CYS A 44 -1.24 -5.33 5.40
C CYS A 44 -1.99 -4.47 4.40
N GLY A 45 -1.99 -4.89 3.14
CA GLY A 45 -2.75 -4.25 2.08
C GLY A 45 -3.80 -5.20 1.52
N THR A 46 -5.03 -4.72 1.45
CA THR A 46 -6.18 -5.49 0.97
C THR A 46 -6.81 -4.77 -0.21
N VAL A 47 -7.12 -5.50 -1.27
CA VAL A 47 -7.83 -4.94 -2.41
C VAL A 47 -9.29 -4.78 -2.05
N LEU A 48 -9.77 -3.55 -2.01
CA LEU A 48 -11.16 -3.26 -1.67
C LEU A 48 -12.08 -3.42 -2.87
N ARG A 49 -11.64 -2.94 -4.02
CA ARG A 49 -12.43 -2.91 -5.25
C ARG A 49 -11.53 -2.68 -6.44
N ALA A 50 -12.08 -2.95 -7.63
CA ALA A 50 -11.37 -2.75 -8.88
C ALA A 50 -12.30 -2.13 -9.92
N TYR A 51 -11.73 -1.45 -10.90
CA TYR A 51 -12.46 -0.77 -11.95
C TYR A 51 -11.80 -1.03 -13.30
N ASP A 52 -12.60 -1.06 -14.35
CA ASP A 52 -12.10 -1.19 -15.72
C ASP A 52 -11.64 0.18 -16.28
N GLN A 53 -11.20 0.20 -17.53
CA GLN A 53 -10.71 1.42 -18.18
C GLN A 53 -11.77 2.53 -18.25
N LYS A 54 -13.05 2.16 -18.22
CA LYS A 54 -14.14 3.12 -18.30
C LYS A 54 -14.65 3.52 -16.92
N GLY A 55 -13.95 3.11 -15.87
CA GLY A 55 -14.35 3.44 -14.51
C GLY A 55 -15.51 2.62 -13.98
N ARG A 56 -15.85 1.50 -14.62
CA ARG A 56 -16.93 0.64 -14.17
C ARG A 56 -16.38 -0.40 -13.17
N PRO A 57 -17.11 -0.67 -12.07
CA PRO A 57 -16.67 -1.70 -11.13
C PRO A 57 -16.56 -3.06 -11.81
N VAL A 58 -15.48 -3.77 -11.49
CA VAL A 58 -15.27 -5.14 -11.94
C VAL A 58 -14.93 -6.02 -10.77
N VAL A 59 -15.27 -7.30 -10.87
CA VAL A 59 -14.87 -8.29 -9.88
C VAL A 59 -13.68 -9.04 -10.45
N THR A 60 -12.57 -9.02 -9.69
CA THR A 60 -11.38 -9.79 -10.03
C THR A 60 -11.09 -10.78 -8.92
N PRO A 61 -10.26 -11.80 -9.16
CA PRO A 61 -9.92 -12.75 -8.09
C PRO A 61 -9.30 -12.11 -6.86
N ASN A 62 -8.68 -10.94 -7.00
CA ASN A 62 -7.99 -10.27 -5.88
C ASN A 62 -8.90 -9.37 -5.04
N VAL A 63 -10.08 -9.01 -5.53
CA VAL A 63 -10.99 -8.16 -4.76
C VAL A 63 -11.37 -8.85 -3.45
N GLY A 64 -11.19 -8.14 -2.35
CA GLY A 64 -11.44 -8.64 -1.01
C GLY A 64 -10.29 -9.42 -0.41
N LYS A 65 -9.17 -9.55 -1.13
CA LYS A 65 -8.04 -10.35 -0.64
C LYS A 65 -6.89 -9.47 -0.18
N ARG A 66 -6.20 -9.99 0.83
CA ARG A 66 -4.94 -9.41 1.26
C ARG A 66 -3.88 -9.80 0.25
N VAL A 67 -3.27 -8.81 -0.38
CA VAL A 67 -2.23 -9.03 -1.40
C VAL A 67 -0.87 -8.49 -0.97
N ILE A 68 -0.81 -7.77 0.13
CA ILE A 68 0.43 -7.22 0.69
C ILE A 68 0.43 -7.52 2.18
N TRP A 69 1.56 -8.01 2.71
CA TRP A 69 1.69 -8.37 4.12
C TRP A 69 3.13 -8.24 4.60
N ASP A 70 3.31 -8.43 5.90
CA ASP A 70 4.62 -8.34 6.56
C ASP A 70 5.31 -6.99 6.32
N VAL A 71 4.53 -5.93 6.17
CA VAL A 71 5.10 -4.61 5.88
C VAL A 71 5.52 -3.94 7.17
N THR A 72 6.78 -3.53 7.21
CA THR A 72 7.34 -2.79 8.34
C THR A 72 8.13 -1.60 7.83
N GLU A 73 8.16 -0.54 8.62
CA GLU A 73 8.92 0.65 8.26
C GLU A 73 10.41 0.40 8.44
N SER A 74 11.18 0.66 7.39
CA SER A 74 12.64 0.49 7.42
C SER A 74 13.37 1.82 7.61
N ALA A 75 12.76 2.91 7.20
CA ALA A 75 13.23 4.27 7.39
C ALA A 75 12.01 5.19 7.29
N ALA A 76 12.14 6.46 7.61
CA ALA A 76 11.00 7.39 7.56
C ALA A 76 10.36 7.40 6.17
N GLY A 77 9.09 6.99 6.10
CA GLY A 77 8.34 6.93 4.85
C GLY A 77 8.71 5.78 3.93
N GLN A 78 9.62 4.90 4.35
CA GLN A 78 10.04 3.77 3.54
C GLN A 78 9.70 2.47 4.26
N TYR A 79 9.09 1.55 3.54
CA TYR A 79 8.61 0.29 4.10
C TYR A 79 9.07 -0.87 3.23
N ALA A 80 9.18 -2.03 3.83
CA ALA A 80 9.50 -3.26 3.12
C ALA A 80 8.54 -4.35 3.56
N GLY A 81 8.16 -5.21 2.64
CA GLY A 81 7.24 -6.30 2.92
C GLY A 81 7.16 -7.28 1.77
N ARG A 82 6.06 -8.02 1.73
CA ARG A 82 5.80 -9.04 0.72
C ARG A 82 4.54 -8.67 -0.03
N MET A 83 4.50 -8.95 -1.32
CA MET A 83 3.33 -8.67 -2.13
C MET A 83 3.09 -9.76 -3.15
N TYR A 84 1.82 -10.08 -3.35
CA TYR A 84 1.40 -11.02 -4.40
C TYR A 84 1.16 -10.26 -5.68
N VAL A 85 1.78 -10.70 -6.76
CA VAL A 85 1.61 -10.10 -8.08
C VAL A 85 0.84 -11.08 -8.94
N SER A 86 -0.44 -10.79 -9.19
CA SER A 86 -1.33 -11.70 -9.89
C SER A 86 -0.86 -11.99 -11.32
N GLN A 87 -0.27 -11.03 -11.99
CA GLN A 87 0.24 -11.21 -13.35
C GLN A 87 1.37 -12.23 -13.42
N LEU A 88 2.11 -12.40 -12.33
CA LEU A 88 3.18 -13.39 -12.24
C LEU A 88 2.73 -14.66 -11.53
N GLY A 89 1.61 -14.60 -10.80
CA GLY A 89 1.18 -15.70 -9.93
C GLY A 89 2.17 -15.97 -8.82
N LYS A 90 2.91 -14.95 -8.38
CA LYS A 90 4.01 -15.11 -7.41
C LYS A 90 4.00 -14.03 -6.36
N THR A 91 4.55 -14.39 -5.21
CA THR A 91 4.85 -13.44 -4.15
C THR A 91 6.27 -12.95 -4.32
N VAL A 92 6.45 -11.65 -4.21
CA VAL A 92 7.75 -10.99 -4.40
C VAL A 92 8.04 -10.09 -3.21
N ASP A 93 9.30 -9.69 -3.07
CA ASP A 93 9.67 -8.66 -2.12
C ASP A 93 9.20 -7.31 -2.62
N GLY A 94 8.65 -6.50 -1.72
CA GLY A 94 8.17 -5.17 -2.05
C GLY A 94 8.82 -4.11 -1.21
N VAL A 95 9.12 -2.98 -1.83
CA VAL A 95 9.55 -1.76 -1.16
C VAL A 95 8.53 -0.68 -1.48
N PHE A 96 8.10 0.03 -0.43
CA PHE A 96 7.03 1.00 -0.51
C PHE A 96 7.56 2.34 -0.03
N LEU A 97 7.59 3.33 -0.90
CA LEU A 97 8.10 4.65 -0.57
C LEU A 97 6.95 5.66 -0.63
N VAL A 98 6.62 6.22 0.52
CA VAL A 98 5.55 7.22 0.62
C VAL A 98 6.13 8.59 0.39
N GLN A 99 5.59 9.30 -0.60
CA GLN A 99 5.99 10.65 -0.94
C GLN A 99 4.74 11.52 -1.03
N GLY A 100 4.25 11.98 0.12
CA GLY A 100 3.01 12.75 0.18
C GLY A 100 1.81 11.92 -0.28
N ALA A 101 1.14 12.36 -1.32
CA ALA A 101 -0.02 11.66 -1.88
C ALA A 101 0.37 10.59 -2.91
N ARG A 102 1.65 10.31 -3.04
CA ARG A 102 2.13 9.29 -3.97
C ARG A 102 2.83 8.18 -3.24
N LEU A 103 2.67 6.97 -3.75
CA LEU A 103 3.30 5.78 -3.22
C LEU A 103 4.03 5.09 -4.35
N LYS A 104 5.35 5.02 -4.25
CA LYS A 104 6.14 4.28 -5.20
C LYS A 104 6.34 2.87 -4.67
N ILE A 105 5.93 1.89 -5.45
CA ILE A 105 6.07 0.49 -5.10
C ILE A 105 7.06 -0.14 -6.05
N ARG A 106 8.02 -0.84 -5.48
CA ARG A 106 9.01 -1.60 -6.24
C ARG A 106 8.92 -3.04 -5.81
N GLY A 107 8.61 -3.91 -6.76
CA GLY A 107 8.60 -5.35 -6.52
C GLY A 107 9.78 -6.01 -7.20
N CYS A 108 10.44 -6.90 -6.51
CA CYS A 108 11.62 -7.60 -7.02
C CYS A 108 11.46 -9.10 -6.91
N LEU A 109 11.74 -9.79 -8.02
CA LEU A 109 11.87 -11.24 -8.04
C LEU A 109 13.30 -11.53 -8.44
N GLY A 110 14.15 -11.85 -7.44
CA GLY A 110 15.58 -11.95 -7.66
C GLY A 110 16.14 -10.61 -8.15
N PRO A 111 16.95 -10.59 -9.21
CA PRO A 111 17.55 -9.36 -9.72
C PRO A 111 16.58 -8.51 -10.57
N VAL A 112 15.40 -9.04 -10.90
CA VAL A 112 14.45 -8.34 -11.76
C VAL A 112 13.48 -7.57 -10.88
N CYS A 113 13.44 -6.25 -11.06
CA CYS A 113 12.56 -5.37 -10.31
C CYS A 113 11.69 -4.54 -11.24
N GLN A 114 10.47 -4.26 -10.81
CA GLN A 114 9.56 -3.34 -11.50
C GLN A 114 8.98 -2.36 -10.49
N SER A 115 8.70 -1.15 -10.95
CA SER A 115 8.15 -0.10 -10.10
C SER A 115 6.82 0.38 -10.66
N GLN A 116 5.96 0.82 -9.75
CA GLN A 116 4.68 1.40 -10.08
C GLN A 116 4.41 2.54 -9.10
N THR A 117 3.72 3.57 -9.54
CA THR A 117 3.32 4.68 -8.66
C THR A 117 1.82 4.63 -8.45
N TRP A 118 1.42 4.64 -7.18
CA TRP A 118 0.03 4.69 -6.77
C TRP A 118 -0.29 6.07 -6.20
N SER A 119 -1.55 6.44 -6.21
CA SER A 119 -2.00 7.74 -5.68
C SER A 119 -2.92 7.54 -4.50
N ARG A 120 -2.78 8.40 -3.49
CA ARG A 120 -3.64 8.34 -2.32
C ARG A 120 -5.01 8.92 -2.65
N ILE A 121 -6.05 8.22 -2.24
CA ILE A 121 -7.40 8.75 -2.32
C ILE A 121 -7.99 8.98 -0.94
N ASN A 122 -7.41 8.39 0.08
CA ASN A 122 -7.90 8.61 1.43
C ASN A 122 -6.89 8.16 2.47
#